data_3cde023b4352fd1ee09232d12b7f36e8
#
_entry.id   3cde023b4352fd1ee09232d12b7f36e8
#
_cell.length_a   1.000
_cell.length_b   1.000
_cell.length_c   1.000
_cell.angle_alpha   90.00
_cell.angle_beta   90.00
_cell.angle_gamma   90.00
#
_symmetry.space_group_name_H-M   'P 1'
#
loop_
_entity.id
_entity.type
_entity.pdbx_description
1 polymer ?
#
loop_
_entity_poly.entity_id
_entity_poly.type
_entity_poly.pdbx_seq_one_letter_code
_entity_poly.pdbx_strand_id
1 'polypeptide(L)'
;MIHQYKNNGYNIVLDVNSGSVHVVDDMVYDIIGLYENNTLEQITDALKDRYSVQDIKEAYEEIGELKEAGQLFTEDIYEPYIDNFKDRPTVVKALCLHIAHDCNLACKYCFAEEGEYHGRRALMSYEVGKKALDFLVANSGSRKNLEVDFFGGEPTMNFEVVKQLVEYGRSIEEANNKKFRFTLTTNGILLNDEILDFANKEMSNIVLSIDGRKEINDLMRPTRNNHGSSYDIIMPKFKKVAESRNQMNYYVRGTFTHNNLDFSEDVLHLADEGFEQISVEPVVAQPTDSYAIREEDIPFLCEQYDILAKEIIKRKKAGKGFNFFHFMIDINGGPCVAKRLSGCGSGLSLIHISEPTRH
;
A
#
# COMPACT_ATOMS: atom_id res chain seq x y z
N MET A 1 -12.76 18.15 13.08
CA MET A 1 -11.58 18.87 12.50
C MET A 1 -11.71 18.90 10.99
N ILE A 2 -11.68 20.10 10.39
CA ILE A 2 -11.74 20.29 8.93
C ILE A 2 -10.34 20.58 8.40
N HIS A 3 -9.97 19.91 7.30
CA HIS A 3 -8.75 20.17 6.56
C HIS A 3 -9.13 20.66 5.14
N GLN A 4 -8.74 21.88 4.81
CA GLN A 4 -9.00 22.51 3.52
C GLN A 4 -7.70 22.67 2.75
N TYR A 5 -7.72 22.30 1.46
CA TYR A 5 -6.59 22.49 0.55
C TYR A 5 -7.03 22.59 -0.90
N LYS A 6 -6.17 23.14 -1.74
CA LYS A 6 -6.38 23.22 -3.19
C LYS A 6 -5.41 22.31 -3.90
N ASN A 7 -5.91 21.47 -4.80
CA ASN A 7 -5.07 20.60 -5.61
C ASN A 7 -5.67 20.42 -7.01
N ASN A 8 -4.82 20.48 -8.04
CA ASN A 8 -5.19 20.27 -9.44
C ASN A 8 -6.41 21.10 -9.92
N GLY A 9 -6.59 22.30 -9.37
CA GLY A 9 -7.69 23.22 -9.70
C GLY A 9 -9.00 22.92 -8.97
N TYR A 10 -9.00 22.00 -8.00
CA TYR A 10 -10.13 21.71 -7.13
C TYR A 10 -9.91 22.27 -5.73
N ASN A 11 -10.98 22.79 -5.14
CA ASN A 11 -11.02 23.10 -3.72
C ASN A 11 -11.54 21.86 -2.99
N ILE A 12 -10.75 21.32 -2.10
CA ILE A 12 -11.02 20.06 -1.40
C ILE A 12 -11.18 20.34 0.09
N VAL A 13 -12.23 19.79 0.67
CA VAL A 13 -12.54 19.86 2.10
C VAL A 13 -12.66 18.44 2.64
N LEU A 14 -11.81 18.12 3.61
CA LEU A 14 -11.81 16.83 4.30
C LEU A 14 -12.29 17.02 5.74
N ASP A 15 -13.36 16.37 6.14
CA ASP A 15 -13.68 16.18 7.54
C ASP A 15 -12.91 14.97 8.09
N VAL A 16 -11.92 15.23 8.93
CA VAL A 16 -10.99 14.20 9.43
C VAL A 16 -11.70 13.17 10.31
N ASN A 17 -12.77 13.55 11.01
CA ASN A 17 -13.47 12.65 11.94
C ASN A 17 -14.47 11.73 11.24
N SER A 18 -15.25 12.24 10.28
CA SER A 18 -16.13 11.39 9.48
C SER A 18 -15.42 10.72 8.31
N GLY A 19 -14.31 11.30 7.82
CA GLY A 19 -13.61 10.87 6.60
C GLY A 19 -14.30 11.35 5.32
N SER A 20 -15.31 12.20 5.41
CA SER A 20 -16.02 12.76 4.26
C SER A 20 -15.10 13.71 3.48
N VAL A 21 -15.13 13.60 2.16
CA VAL A 21 -14.35 14.42 1.24
C VAL A 21 -15.33 15.16 0.31
N HIS A 22 -15.25 16.48 0.30
CA HIS A 22 -16.08 17.33 -0.54
C HIS A 22 -15.22 18.12 -1.53
N VAL A 23 -15.69 18.21 -2.78
CA VAL A 23 -15.15 19.14 -3.77
C VAL A 23 -16.15 20.28 -3.88
N VAL A 24 -15.69 21.49 -3.61
CA VAL A 24 -16.54 22.67 -3.48
C VAL A 24 -16.05 23.80 -4.38
N ASP A 25 -16.91 24.79 -4.64
CA ASP A 25 -16.51 26.02 -5.29
C ASP A 25 -15.76 26.98 -4.35
N ASP A 26 -15.27 28.10 -4.88
CA ASP A 26 -14.50 29.07 -4.10
C ASP A 26 -15.31 29.71 -2.98
N MET A 27 -16.63 29.95 -3.18
CA MET A 27 -17.48 30.57 -2.18
C MET A 27 -17.71 29.65 -0.99
N VAL A 28 -18.10 28.41 -1.24
CA VAL A 28 -18.29 27.40 -0.18
C VAL A 28 -16.97 27.12 0.55
N TYR A 29 -15.85 27.09 -0.18
CA TYR A 29 -14.52 26.93 0.43
C TYR A 29 -14.20 28.07 1.41
N ASP A 30 -14.45 29.33 1.01
CA ASP A 30 -14.22 30.49 1.88
C ASP A 30 -15.17 30.50 3.08
N ILE A 31 -16.45 30.14 2.90
CA ILE A 31 -17.43 30.05 3.98
C ILE A 31 -17.03 28.99 5.01
N ILE A 32 -16.65 27.79 4.57
CA ILE A 32 -16.22 26.70 5.47
C ILE A 32 -15.04 27.13 6.35
N GLY A 33 -14.10 27.89 5.79
CA GLY A 33 -12.96 28.45 6.56
C GLY A 33 -13.34 29.38 7.70
N LEU A 34 -14.52 29.97 7.63
CA LEU A 34 -15.05 30.91 8.62
C LEU A 34 -16.13 30.32 9.53
N TYR A 35 -16.74 29.18 9.14
CA TYR A 35 -17.98 28.66 9.68
C TYR A 35 -17.97 28.36 11.18
N GLU A 36 -16.90 27.77 11.71
CA GLU A 36 -16.86 27.36 13.12
C GLU A 36 -16.78 28.53 14.11
N ASN A 37 -16.21 29.65 13.70
CA ASN A 37 -15.88 30.76 14.60
C ASN A 37 -16.70 32.03 14.34
N ASN A 38 -17.60 32.04 13.37
CA ASN A 38 -18.34 33.21 12.96
C ASN A 38 -19.82 32.91 12.77
N THR A 39 -20.67 33.92 13.03
CA THR A 39 -22.10 33.86 12.72
C THR A 39 -22.32 34.12 11.22
N LEU A 40 -23.51 33.75 10.71
CA LEU A 40 -23.88 34.04 9.33
C LEU A 40 -23.74 35.54 8.96
N GLU A 41 -24.07 36.44 9.89
CA GLU A 41 -23.92 37.90 9.69
C GLU A 41 -22.44 38.28 9.51
N GLN A 42 -21.55 37.74 10.35
CA GLN A 42 -20.11 38.02 10.27
C GLN A 42 -19.50 37.46 8.98
N ILE A 43 -19.92 36.25 8.58
CA ILE A 43 -19.47 35.62 7.31
C ILE A 43 -19.98 36.45 6.11
N THR A 44 -21.25 36.89 6.17
CA THR A 44 -21.83 37.73 5.12
C THR A 44 -21.07 39.05 5.00
N ASP A 45 -20.80 39.72 6.12
CA ASP A 45 -20.05 40.96 6.11
C ASP A 45 -18.62 40.80 5.57
N ALA A 46 -17.97 39.67 5.85
CA ALA A 46 -16.62 39.40 5.38
C ALA A 46 -16.56 39.07 3.87
N LEU A 47 -17.63 38.51 3.30
CA LEU A 47 -17.62 37.97 1.93
C LEU A 47 -18.51 38.73 0.93
N LYS A 48 -19.35 39.70 1.37
CA LYS A 48 -20.30 40.43 0.54
C LYS A 48 -19.69 41.20 -0.64
N ASP A 49 -18.42 41.55 -0.57
CA ASP A 49 -17.70 42.23 -1.65
C ASP A 49 -17.30 41.27 -2.80
N ARG A 50 -17.33 39.98 -2.54
CA ARG A 50 -16.94 38.92 -3.48
C ARG A 50 -18.10 38.07 -3.96
N TYR A 51 -19.13 37.89 -3.13
CA TYR A 51 -20.27 37.02 -3.41
C TYR A 51 -21.61 37.71 -3.04
N SER A 52 -22.71 37.30 -3.68
CA SER A 52 -24.01 37.85 -3.33
C SER A 52 -24.44 37.40 -1.92
N VAL A 53 -25.11 38.27 -1.21
CA VAL A 53 -25.63 37.97 0.15
C VAL A 53 -26.60 36.78 0.13
N GLN A 54 -27.34 36.62 -0.96
CA GLN A 54 -28.28 35.51 -1.10
C GLN A 54 -27.55 34.19 -1.26
N ASP A 55 -26.53 34.14 -2.13
CA ASP A 55 -25.76 32.92 -2.38
C ASP A 55 -24.97 32.50 -1.12
N ILE A 56 -24.42 33.47 -0.34
CA ILE A 56 -23.79 33.20 0.95
C ILE A 56 -24.73 32.51 1.93
N LYS A 57 -26.00 32.97 2.00
CA LYS A 57 -27.01 32.39 2.90
C LYS A 57 -27.37 30.97 2.49
N GLU A 58 -27.62 30.76 1.19
CA GLU A 58 -27.92 29.42 0.65
C GLU A 58 -26.80 28.44 0.92
N ALA A 59 -25.57 28.83 0.62
CA ALA A 59 -24.38 27.97 0.91
C ALA A 59 -24.18 27.72 2.41
N TYR A 60 -24.45 28.71 3.27
CA TYR A 60 -24.37 28.53 4.72
C TYR A 60 -25.42 27.52 5.23
N GLU A 61 -26.63 27.53 4.67
CA GLU A 61 -27.69 26.57 4.99
C GLU A 61 -27.30 25.16 4.51
N GLU A 62 -26.79 25.00 3.29
CA GLU A 62 -26.30 23.72 2.76
C GLU A 62 -25.15 23.14 3.62
N ILE A 63 -24.22 23.98 4.08
CA ILE A 63 -23.15 23.55 5.01
C ILE A 63 -23.75 23.07 6.33
N GLY A 64 -24.82 23.75 6.81
CA GLY A 64 -25.57 23.33 7.99
C GLY A 64 -26.20 21.96 7.83
N GLU A 65 -26.82 21.69 6.67
CA GLU A 65 -27.39 20.35 6.37
C GLU A 65 -26.32 19.26 6.36
N LEU A 66 -25.13 19.52 5.77
CA LEU A 66 -24.01 18.58 5.79
C LEU A 66 -23.49 18.34 7.21
N LYS A 67 -23.51 19.37 8.07
CA LYS A 67 -23.16 19.23 9.49
C LYS A 67 -24.16 18.37 10.24
N GLU A 68 -25.45 18.58 10.05
CA GLU A 68 -26.52 17.77 10.65
C GLU A 68 -26.48 16.32 10.16
N ALA A 69 -26.11 16.10 8.89
CA ALA A 69 -25.91 14.79 8.30
C ALA A 69 -24.62 14.06 8.79
N GLY A 70 -23.79 14.70 9.62
CA GLY A 70 -22.54 14.12 10.13
C GLY A 70 -21.46 13.98 9.04
N GLN A 71 -21.44 14.88 8.06
CA GLN A 71 -20.48 14.88 6.95
C GLN A 71 -19.50 16.05 6.99
N LEU A 72 -19.78 17.08 7.80
CA LEU A 72 -18.90 18.21 8.06
C LEU A 72 -18.94 18.62 9.54
N PHE A 73 -17.83 19.14 10.05
CA PHE A 73 -17.67 19.62 11.43
C PHE A 73 -18.05 18.57 12.48
N THR A 74 -17.70 17.30 12.21
CA THR A 74 -18.02 16.17 13.09
C THR A 74 -17.12 16.13 14.31
N GLU A 75 -17.64 15.58 15.41
CA GLU A 75 -16.89 15.31 16.63
C GLU A 75 -16.10 14.00 16.53
N ASP A 76 -15.01 13.91 17.29
CA ASP A 76 -14.25 12.65 17.41
C ASP A 76 -14.93 11.70 18.40
N ILE A 77 -15.81 10.86 17.89
CA ILE A 77 -16.52 9.86 18.72
C ILE A 77 -15.60 8.77 19.29
N TYR A 78 -14.35 8.65 18.83
CA TYR A 78 -13.38 7.65 19.27
C TYR A 78 -12.42 8.17 20.35
N GLU A 79 -12.32 9.49 20.53
CA GLU A 79 -11.44 10.09 21.53
C GLU A 79 -11.62 9.51 22.93
N PRO A 80 -12.86 9.29 23.45
CA PRO A 80 -13.08 8.70 24.77
C PRO A 80 -12.60 7.25 24.91
N TYR A 81 -12.36 6.55 23.80
CA TYR A 81 -11.98 5.14 23.78
C TYR A 81 -10.48 4.90 23.58
N ILE A 82 -9.66 5.96 23.46
CA ILE A 82 -8.22 5.84 23.18
C ILE A 82 -7.53 5.00 24.25
N ASP A 83 -7.87 5.18 25.52
CA ASP A 83 -7.25 4.44 26.62
C ASP A 83 -7.63 2.95 26.62
N ASN A 84 -8.83 2.61 26.19
CA ASN A 84 -9.28 1.21 26.08
C ASN A 84 -8.47 0.42 25.04
N PHE A 85 -7.86 1.09 24.08
CA PHE A 85 -7.01 0.45 23.07
C PHE A 85 -5.63 0.02 23.60
N LYS A 86 -5.15 0.64 24.67
CA LYS A 86 -3.87 0.28 25.31
C LYS A 86 -3.96 -1.10 25.98
N ASP A 87 -5.13 -1.45 26.50
CA ASP A 87 -5.35 -2.68 27.27
C ASP A 87 -5.93 -3.84 26.44
N ARG A 88 -6.12 -3.65 25.14
CA ARG A 88 -6.65 -4.71 24.27
C ARG A 88 -5.68 -5.89 24.20
N PRO A 89 -6.19 -7.14 24.22
CA PRO A 89 -5.33 -8.31 24.03
C PRO A 89 -4.69 -8.29 22.63
N THR A 90 -3.40 -8.57 22.57
CA THR A 90 -2.68 -8.72 21.32
C THR A 90 -3.15 -9.99 20.61
N VAL A 91 -3.72 -9.86 19.43
CA VAL A 91 -4.19 -10.96 18.59
C VAL A 91 -3.42 -10.91 17.27
N VAL A 92 -2.60 -11.93 17.01
CA VAL A 92 -1.80 -12.01 15.79
C VAL A 92 -2.72 -12.35 14.61
N LYS A 93 -2.64 -11.54 13.55
CA LYS A 93 -3.43 -11.68 12.32
C LYS A 93 -2.60 -12.27 11.19
N ALA A 94 -1.34 -11.88 11.11
CA ALA A 94 -0.49 -12.11 9.95
C ALA A 94 0.93 -12.46 10.33
N LEU A 95 1.60 -13.25 9.50
CA LEU A 95 3.03 -13.50 9.54
C LEU A 95 3.65 -13.20 8.17
N CYS A 96 4.84 -12.62 8.18
CA CYS A 96 5.72 -12.59 7.04
C CYS A 96 6.85 -13.60 7.30
N LEU A 97 6.93 -14.65 6.51
CA LEU A 97 7.90 -15.72 6.69
C LEU A 97 9.07 -15.53 5.73
N HIS A 98 10.26 -15.34 6.25
CA HIS A 98 11.49 -15.30 5.46
C HIS A 98 11.92 -16.72 5.08
N ILE A 99 11.38 -17.19 3.96
CA ILE A 99 11.62 -18.56 3.46
C ILE A 99 13.06 -18.78 3.03
N ALA A 100 13.71 -17.71 2.54
CA ALA A 100 15.11 -17.74 2.16
C ALA A 100 15.84 -16.48 2.65
N HIS A 101 16.95 -16.65 3.36
CA HIS A 101 17.96 -15.62 3.59
C HIS A 101 19.02 -15.73 2.49
N ASP A 102 18.59 -15.69 1.25
CA ASP A 102 19.39 -15.66 0.04
C ASP A 102 18.55 -15.08 -1.11
N CYS A 103 19.21 -14.47 -2.10
CA CYS A 103 18.56 -13.90 -3.27
C CYS A 103 19.43 -14.06 -4.50
N ASN A 104 18.82 -14.21 -5.67
CA ASN A 104 19.46 -14.29 -6.98
C ASN A 104 19.56 -12.92 -7.69
N LEU A 105 19.08 -11.83 -7.06
CA LEU A 105 19.31 -10.43 -7.45
C LEU A 105 20.23 -9.73 -6.44
N ALA A 106 20.80 -8.59 -6.87
CA ALA A 106 21.63 -7.71 -6.07
C ALA A 106 21.07 -6.27 -6.11
N CYS A 107 19.82 -6.10 -5.64
CA CYS A 107 19.13 -4.82 -5.66
C CYS A 107 19.89 -3.78 -4.83
N LYS A 108 20.18 -2.59 -5.40
CA LYS A 108 21.00 -1.55 -4.75
C LYS A 108 20.38 -0.98 -3.47
N TYR A 109 19.06 -0.96 -3.39
CA TYR A 109 18.30 -0.46 -2.22
C TYR A 109 17.85 -1.60 -1.29
N CYS A 110 18.40 -2.81 -1.41
CA CYS A 110 17.93 -3.95 -0.66
C CYS A 110 18.17 -3.78 0.83
N PHE A 111 17.12 -3.57 1.61
CA PHE A 111 17.21 -3.46 3.07
C PHE A 111 17.64 -4.78 3.75
N ALA A 112 17.54 -5.89 3.02
CA ALA A 112 17.89 -7.22 3.47
C ALA A 112 19.32 -7.65 3.07
N GLU A 113 20.18 -6.73 2.58
CA GLU A 113 21.54 -7.03 2.14
C GLU A 113 21.60 -8.25 1.20
N GLU A 114 20.92 -8.15 0.08
CA GLU A 114 20.77 -9.25 -0.88
C GLU A 114 20.15 -10.53 -0.27
N GLY A 115 19.36 -10.37 0.78
CA GLY A 115 18.66 -11.46 1.46
C GLY A 115 19.36 -11.99 2.72
N GLU A 116 20.55 -11.53 3.05
CA GLU A 116 21.33 -12.05 4.21
C GLU A 116 20.85 -11.53 5.56
N TYR A 117 20.15 -10.38 5.60
CA TYR A 117 19.59 -9.77 6.82
C TYR A 117 20.62 -9.62 7.96
N HIS A 118 21.81 -9.08 7.66
CA HIS A 118 22.95 -8.92 8.59
C HIS A 118 23.44 -10.25 9.21
N GLY A 119 23.11 -11.37 8.59
CA GLY A 119 23.41 -12.69 9.11
C GLY A 119 24.20 -13.55 8.12
N ARG A 120 23.68 -14.70 7.83
CA ARG A 120 24.25 -15.64 6.86
C ARG A 120 23.19 -16.08 5.86
N ARG A 121 23.61 -16.49 4.68
CA ARG A 121 22.74 -17.18 3.73
C ARG A 121 22.25 -18.49 4.32
N ALA A 122 20.94 -18.65 4.33
CA ALA A 122 20.27 -19.82 4.88
C ALA A 122 18.88 -19.97 4.24
N LEU A 123 18.38 -21.19 4.23
CA LEU A 123 17.02 -21.51 3.84
C LEU A 123 16.24 -21.95 5.07
N MET A 124 14.99 -21.53 5.19
CA MET A 124 14.10 -21.94 6.27
C MET A 124 13.84 -23.45 6.17
N SER A 125 13.94 -24.16 7.29
CA SER A 125 13.48 -25.55 7.32
C SER A 125 11.95 -25.64 7.46
N TYR A 126 11.38 -26.75 7.01
CA TYR A 126 9.95 -27.02 7.17
C TYR A 126 9.51 -26.92 8.64
N GLU A 127 10.33 -27.46 9.57
CA GLU A 127 10.01 -27.48 11.01
C GLU A 127 9.91 -26.08 11.59
N VAL A 128 10.74 -25.13 11.14
CA VAL A 128 10.68 -23.73 11.58
C VAL A 128 9.39 -23.07 11.05
N GLY A 129 9.12 -23.21 9.77
CA GLY A 129 7.91 -22.66 9.16
C GLY A 129 6.62 -23.27 9.75
N LYS A 130 6.62 -24.59 10.01
CA LYS A 130 5.51 -25.28 10.69
C LYS A 130 5.24 -24.68 12.08
N LYS A 131 6.28 -24.52 12.90
CA LYS A 131 6.15 -23.89 14.23
C LYS A 131 5.62 -22.45 14.13
N ALA A 132 5.98 -21.71 13.09
CA ALA A 132 5.46 -20.37 12.85
C ALA A 132 3.96 -20.40 12.57
N LEU A 133 3.46 -21.32 11.75
CA LEU A 133 2.03 -21.49 11.49
C LEU A 133 1.28 -21.92 12.76
N ASP A 134 1.84 -22.86 13.54
CA ASP A 134 1.28 -23.27 14.83
C ASP A 134 1.18 -22.08 15.81
N PHE A 135 2.22 -21.25 15.86
CA PHE A 135 2.23 -20.01 16.65
C PHE A 135 1.14 -19.03 16.19
N LEU A 136 0.96 -18.83 14.89
CA LEU A 136 -0.08 -17.95 14.35
C LEU A 136 -1.47 -18.43 14.77
N VAL A 137 -1.75 -19.72 14.64
CA VAL A 137 -3.03 -20.31 15.07
C VAL A 137 -3.25 -20.11 16.56
N ALA A 138 -2.26 -20.43 17.40
CA ALA A 138 -2.35 -20.34 18.86
C ALA A 138 -2.57 -18.88 19.35
N ASN A 139 -2.03 -17.89 18.65
CA ASN A 139 -2.07 -16.49 19.06
C ASN A 139 -3.10 -15.64 18.29
N SER A 140 -3.92 -16.26 17.44
CA SER A 140 -4.91 -15.55 16.61
C SER A 140 -6.29 -15.37 17.28
N GLY A 141 -6.49 -15.89 18.48
CA GLY A 141 -7.76 -15.79 19.19
C GLY A 141 -8.94 -16.28 18.34
N SER A 142 -10.02 -15.52 18.32
CA SER A 142 -11.23 -15.84 17.54
C SER A 142 -11.14 -15.48 16.04
N ARG A 143 -10.01 -14.92 15.55
CA ARG A 143 -9.86 -14.59 14.13
C ARG A 143 -9.92 -15.84 13.27
N LYS A 144 -10.82 -15.82 12.27
CA LYS A 144 -10.97 -16.92 11.33
C LYS A 144 -9.95 -16.82 10.18
N ASN A 145 -9.77 -15.62 9.61
CA ASN A 145 -8.86 -15.40 8.48
C ASN A 145 -7.48 -15.01 8.99
N LEU A 146 -6.46 -15.79 8.59
CA LEU A 146 -5.06 -15.58 8.93
C LEU A 146 -4.26 -15.34 7.64
N GLU A 147 -3.30 -14.43 7.69
CA GLU A 147 -2.50 -14.05 6.53
C GLU A 147 -1.06 -14.51 6.71
N VAL A 148 -0.49 -15.09 5.67
CA VAL A 148 0.91 -15.54 5.64
C VAL A 148 1.52 -15.07 4.33
N ASP A 149 2.55 -14.23 4.40
CA ASP A 149 3.32 -13.79 3.25
C ASP A 149 4.66 -14.58 3.21
N PHE A 150 4.87 -15.30 2.14
CA PHE A 150 6.15 -15.93 1.85
C PHE A 150 7.07 -14.89 1.22
N PHE A 151 8.08 -14.51 1.97
CA PHE A 151 8.99 -13.41 1.70
C PHE A 151 10.45 -13.83 1.91
N GLY A 152 11.35 -12.87 2.11
CA GLY A 152 12.75 -13.04 2.43
C GLY A 152 13.67 -12.36 1.43
N GLY A 153 14.75 -13.01 1.03
CA GLY A 153 15.54 -12.63 -0.13
C GLY A 153 14.74 -12.95 -1.40
N GLU A 154 14.72 -14.24 -1.78
CA GLU A 154 13.81 -14.72 -2.83
C GLU A 154 13.16 -16.05 -2.41
N PRO A 155 11.88 -16.09 -2.09
CA PRO A 155 11.23 -17.30 -1.55
C PRO A 155 11.18 -18.45 -2.54
N THR A 156 11.19 -18.18 -3.84
CA THR A 156 11.21 -19.26 -4.86
C THR A 156 12.52 -20.07 -4.88
N MET A 157 13.58 -19.59 -4.22
CA MET A 157 14.80 -20.39 -4.00
C MET A 157 14.59 -21.55 -3.03
N ASN A 158 13.51 -21.52 -2.24
CA ASN A 158 13.14 -22.56 -1.29
C ASN A 158 11.68 -22.99 -1.47
N PHE A 159 11.25 -23.10 -2.72
CA PHE A 159 9.85 -23.26 -3.07
C PHE A 159 9.24 -24.58 -2.57
N GLU A 160 10.04 -25.62 -2.41
CA GLU A 160 9.59 -26.90 -1.86
C GLU A 160 9.05 -26.73 -0.42
N VAL A 161 9.73 -25.94 0.41
CA VAL A 161 9.25 -25.63 1.75
C VAL A 161 7.98 -24.76 1.70
N VAL A 162 7.85 -23.85 0.75
CA VAL A 162 6.60 -23.11 0.53
C VAL A 162 5.43 -24.06 0.27
N LYS A 163 5.60 -25.04 -0.63
CA LYS A 163 4.56 -26.05 -0.92
C LYS A 163 4.18 -26.84 0.33
N GLN A 164 5.15 -27.33 1.07
CA GLN A 164 4.93 -28.10 2.30
C GLN A 164 4.20 -27.28 3.38
N LEU A 165 4.55 -26.00 3.55
CA LEU A 165 3.90 -25.13 4.51
C LEU A 165 2.45 -24.79 4.12
N VAL A 166 2.17 -24.61 2.84
CA VAL A 166 0.81 -24.43 2.34
C VAL A 166 -0.04 -25.67 2.59
N GLU A 167 0.48 -26.85 2.25
CA GLU A 167 -0.19 -28.12 2.51
C GLU A 167 -0.47 -28.32 4.01
N TYR A 168 0.52 -28.07 4.84
CA TYR A 168 0.35 -28.13 6.30
C TYR A 168 -0.71 -27.13 6.78
N GLY A 169 -0.65 -25.87 6.35
CA GLY A 169 -1.63 -24.85 6.71
C GLY A 169 -3.05 -25.29 6.36
N ARG A 170 -3.27 -25.81 5.13
CA ARG A 170 -4.57 -26.34 4.69
C ARG A 170 -5.05 -27.50 5.57
N SER A 171 -4.14 -28.38 5.99
CA SER A 171 -4.47 -29.56 6.80
C SER A 171 -4.98 -29.22 8.21
N ILE A 172 -4.60 -28.06 8.75
CA ILE A 172 -4.98 -27.64 10.12
C ILE A 172 -6.14 -26.64 10.14
N GLU A 173 -6.63 -26.16 9.00
CA GLU A 173 -7.68 -25.12 8.90
C GLU A 173 -8.97 -25.54 9.60
N GLU A 174 -9.51 -26.72 9.25
CA GLU A 174 -10.81 -27.18 9.76
C GLU A 174 -10.78 -27.41 11.27
N ALA A 175 -9.78 -28.15 11.77
CA ALA A 175 -9.65 -28.48 13.19
C ALA A 175 -9.53 -27.25 14.08
N ASN A 176 -8.99 -26.14 13.57
CA ASN A 176 -8.80 -24.90 14.32
C ASN A 176 -9.82 -23.80 13.98
N ASN A 177 -10.79 -24.05 13.08
CA ASN A 177 -11.72 -23.05 12.56
C ASN A 177 -11.00 -21.81 12.01
N LYS A 178 -9.93 -22.05 11.24
CA LYS A 178 -9.10 -21.01 10.60
C LYS A 178 -9.16 -21.14 9.09
N LYS A 179 -8.78 -20.06 8.40
CA LYS A 179 -8.59 -20.01 6.95
C LYS A 179 -7.35 -19.20 6.64
N PHE A 180 -6.34 -19.84 6.07
CA PHE A 180 -5.12 -19.17 5.65
C PHE A 180 -5.28 -18.49 4.29
N ARG A 181 -4.80 -17.27 4.20
CA ARG A 181 -4.61 -16.51 2.98
C ARG A 181 -3.12 -16.38 2.74
N PHE A 182 -2.61 -17.14 1.80
CA PHE A 182 -1.19 -17.13 1.46
C PHE A 182 -0.92 -16.06 0.39
N THR A 183 0.19 -15.34 0.56
CA THR A 183 0.76 -14.42 -0.43
C THR A 183 2.16 -14.88 -0.77
N LEU A 184 2.56 -14.74 -2.03
CA LEU A 184 3.92 -14.95 -2.50
C LEU A 184 4.47 -13.64 -3.02
N THR A 185 5.57 -13.15 -2.42
CA THR A 185 6.31 -11.97 -2.88
C THR A 185 7.59 -12.42 -3.56
N THR A 186 7.72 -12.23 -4.87
CA THR A 186 8.85 -12.75 -5.66
C THR A 186 9.44 -11.73 -6.61
N ASN A 187 10.74 -11.83 -6.87
CA ASN A 187 11.43 -11.09 -7.92
C ASN A 187 11.25 -11.74 -9.33
N GLY A 188 10.63 -12.91 -9.41
CA GLY A 188 10.23 -13.56 -10.65
C GLY A 188 11.33 -14.26 -11.44
N ILE A 189 12.60 -14.14 -11.09
CA ILE A 189 13.72 -14.76 -11.86
C ILE A 189 13.52 -16.28 -12.02
N LEU A 190 13.13 -16.96 -10.94
CA LEU A 190 12.93 -18.42 -10.93
C LEU A 190 11.49 -18.82 -11.26
N LEU A 191 10.59 -17.88 -11.47
CA LEU A 191 9.18 -18.18 -11.79
C LEU A 191 9.12 -19.01 -13.09
N ASN A 192 8.43 -20.15 -13.02
CA ASN A 192 8.18 -21.08 -14.10
C ASN A 192 6.71 -21.56 -14.05
N ASP A 193 6.32 -22.43 -14.95
CA ASP A 193 4.94 -22.91 -15.06
C ASP A 193 4.48 -23.69 -13.82
N GLU A 194 5.36 -24.51 -13.22
CA GLU A 194 5.05 -25.25 -11.99
C GLU A 194 4.74 -24.29 -10.82
N ILE A 195 5.57 -23.28 -10.63
CA ILE A 195 5.39 -22.27 -9.58
C ILE A 195 4.11 -21.47 -9.85
N LEU A 196 3.87 -21.10 -11.11
CA LEU A 196 2.68 -20.34 -11.50
C LEU A 196 1.40 -21.13 -11.25
N ASP A 197 1.33 -22.38 -11.68
CA ASP A 197 0.16 -23.25 -11.50
C ASP A 197 -0.14 -23.44 -10.00
N PHE A 198 0.89 -23.71 -9.20
CA PHE A 198 0.73 -23.78 -7.75
C PHE A 198 0.25 -22.46 -7.15
N ALA A 199 0.86 -21.34 -7.54
CA ALA A 199 0.50 -20.03 -7.01
C ALA A 199 -0.93 -19.62 -7.40
N ASN A 200 -1.38 -19.95 -8.63
CA ASN A 200 -2.76 -19.69 -9.06
C ASN A 200 -3.78 -20.51 -8.26
N LYS A 201 -3.41 -21.70 -7.82
CA LYS A 201 -4.27 -22.58 -7.03
C LYS A 201 -4.33 -22.17 -5.56
N GLU A 202 -3.19 -21.88 -4.95
CA GLU A 202 -3.07 -21.80 -3.49
C GLU A 202 -2.87 -20.38 -2.96
N MET A 203 -2.28 -19.45 -3.75
CA MET A 203 -1.99 -18.10 -3.29
C MET A 203 -3.17 -17.17 -3.49
N SER A 204 -3.63 -16.56 -2.41
CA SER A 204 -4.67 -15.52 -2.44
C SER A 204 -4.18 -14.26 -3.17
N ASN A 205 -2.87 -14.00 -3.14
CA ASN A 205 -2.26 -12.87 -3.83
C ASN A 205 -0.82 -13.19 -4.24
N ILE A 206 -0.33 -12.52 -5.30
CA ILE A 206 1.07 -12.59 -5.74
C ILE A 206 1.59 -11.16 -5.89
N VAL A 207 2.73 -10.88 -5.28
CA VAL A 207 3.46 -9.62 -5.40
C VAL A 207 4.66 -9.83 -6.32
N LEU A 208 4.70 -9.10 -7.42
CA LEU A 208 5.69 -9.21 -8.47
C LEU A 208 6.62 -7.99 -8.42
N SER A 209 7.86 -8.20 -8.04
CA SER A 209 8.80 -7.11 -7.80
C SER A 209 9.45 -6.60 -9.09
N ILE A 210 9.08 -5.39 -9.53
CA ILE A 210 9.62 -4.70 -10.73
C ILE A 210 9.51 -3.18 -10.55
N ASP A 211 10.56 -2.43 -10.89
CA ASP A 211 10.62 -1.00 -10.58
C ASP A 211 10.03 -0.09 -11.68
N GLY A 212 9.79 -0.61 -12.88
CA GLY A 212 9.24 0.18 -13.99
C GLY A 212 9.98 -0.08 -15.31
N ARG A 213 10.44 1.00 -15.97
CA ARG A 213 11.17 0.93 -17.23
C ARG A 213 12.42 0.05 -17.13
N LYS A 214 12.79 -0.56 -18.23
CA LYS A 214 13.89 -1.53 -18.30
C LYS A 214 15.20 -0.98 -17.73
N GLU A 215 15.59 0.21 -18.13
CA GLU A 215 16.84 0.86 -17.70
C GLU A 215 16.86 1.12 -16.19
N ILE A 216 15.72 1.48 -15.60
CA ILE A 216 15.59 1.70 -14.16
C ILE A 216 15.63 0.36 -13.43
N ASN A 217 14.82 -0.60 -13.88
CA ASN A 217 14.80 -1.93 -13.27
C ASN A 217 16.18 -2.61 -13.29
N ASP A 218 16.87 -2.61 -14.43
CA ASP A 218 18.18 -3.25 -14.56
C ASP A 218 19.27 -2.50 -13.77
N LEU A 219 19.15 -1.17 -13.65
CA LEU A 219 20.06 -0.35 -12.83
C LEU A 219 19.92 -0.68 -11.34
N MET A 220 18.68 -0.78 -10.85
CA MET A 220 18.39 -0.88 -9.42
C MET A 220 18.25 -2.33 -8.94
N ARG A 221 17.92 -3.26 -9.83
CA ARG A 221 17.70 -4.69 -9.56
C ARG A 221 18.55 -5.59 -10.47
N PRO A 222 19.88 -5.40 -10.50
CA PRO A 222 20.74 -6.20 -11.35
C PRO A 222 20.71 -7.69 -10.92
N THR A 223 20.87 -8.56 -11.92
CA THR A 223 21.11 -9.99 -11.66
C THR A 223 22.45 -10.19 -10.97
N ARG A 224 22.52 -11.14 -10.03
CA ARG A 224 23.81 -11.56 -9.46
C ARG A 224 24.70 -12.11 -10.57
N ASN A 225 26.00 -11.79 -10.54
CA ASN A 225 27.00 -12.24 -11.51
C ASN A 225 26.75 -11.77 -12.96
N ASN A 226 26.05 -10.66 -13.17
CA ASN A 226 25.81 -10.07 -14.49
C ASN A 226 25.20 -11.04 -15.53
N HIS A 227 24.24 -11.84 -15.12
CA HIS A 227 23.51 -12.75 -16.02
C HIS A 227 22.49 -12.06 -16.96
N GLY A 228 22.76 -10.83 -17.36
CA GLY A 228 21.92 -10.08 -18.28
C GLY A 228 20.82 -9.27 -17.59
N SER A 229 19.87 -8.78 -18.38
CA SER A 229 18.76 -7.94 -17.94
C SER A 229 17.79 -8.71 -17.06
N SER A 230 17.61 -8.26 -15.83
CA SER A 230 16.55 -8.81 -14.95
C SER A 230 15.17 -8.49 -15.51
N TYR A 231 14.96 -7.31 -16.08
CA TYR A 231 13.72 -6.91 -16.73
C TYR A 231 13.31 -7.86 -17.86
N ASP A 232 14.21 -8.16 -18.79
CA ASP A 232 13.93 -9.05 -19.93
C ASP A 232 13.56 -10.47 -19.49
N ILE A 233 14.09 -10.93 -18.37
CA ILE A 233 13.78 -12.25 -17.79
C ILE A 233 12.39 -12.27 -17.15
N ILE A 234 12.01 -11.21 -16.40
CA ILE A 234 10.82 -11.23 -15.56
C ILE A 234 9.57 -10.74 -16.29
N MET A 235 9.69 -9.78 -17.19
CA MET A 235 8.55 -9.15 -17.85
C MET A 235 7.59 -10.15 -18.52
N PRO A 236 8.05 -11.10 -19.37
CA PRO A 236 7.15 -12.08 -19.99
C PRO A 236 6.49 -13.00 -18.97
N LYS A 237 7.17 -13.31 -17.85
CA LYS A 237 6.63 -14.14 -16.78
C LYS A 237 5.54 -13.40 -16.00
N PHE A 238 5.77 -12.11 -15.69
CA PHE A 238 4.81 -11.28 -14.96
C PHE A 238 3.54 -11.03 -15.76
N LYS A 239 3.65 -10.82 -17.07
CA LYS A 239 2.49 -10.76 -17.96
C LYS A 239 1.67 -12.05 -17.90
N LYS A 240 2.33 -13.21 -17.94
CA LYS A 240 1.66 -14.51 -17.82
C LYS A 240 0.94 -14.67 -16.47
N VAL A 241 1.53 -14.17 -15.35
CA VAL A 241 0.84 -14.14 -14.05
C VAL A 241 -0.41 -13.27 -14.13
N ALA A 242 -0.28 -12.03 -14.59
CA ALA A 242 -1.39 -11.09 -14.67
C ALA A 242 -2.56 -11.62 -15.51
N GLU A 243 -2.26 -12.18 -16.69
CA GLU A 243 -3.23 -12.77 -17.60
C GLU A 243 -3.91 -14.00 -16.99
N SER A 244 -3.14 -14.95 -16.41
CA SER A 244 -3.68 -16.16 -15.82
C SER A 244 -4.57 -15.91 -14.60
N ARG A 245 -4.46 -14.76 -13.99
CA ARG A 245 -5.26 -14.29 -12.85
C ARG A 245 -6.36 -13.30 -13.25
N ASN A 246 -6.62 -13.10 -14.55
CA ASN A 246 -7.59 -12.15 -15.08
C ASN A 246 -7.41 -10.74 -14.49
N GLN A 247 -6.19 -10.26 -14.39
CA GLN A 247 -5.81 -8.95 -13.83
C GLN A 247 -6.24 -8.74 -12.35
N MET A 248 -6.44 -9.82 -11.59
CA MET A 248 -6.89 -9.77 -10.19
C MET A 248 -5.97 -10.54 -9.25
N ASN A 249 -5.96 -10.16 -7.98
CA ASN A 249 -5.23 -10.84 -6.92
C ASN A 249 -3.72 -10.98 -7.19
N TYR A 250 -3.16 -10.00 -7.85
CA TYR A 250 -1.73 -9.74 -7.97
C TYR A 250 -1.49 -8.23 -7.94
N TYR A 251 -0.28 -7.82 -7.78
CA TYR A 251 0.19 -6.50 -8.20
C TYR A 251 1.68 -6.52 -8.50
N VAL A 252 2.07 -5.70 -9.47
CA VAL A 252 3.46 -5.37 -9.69
C VAL A 252 3.88 -4.32 -8.67
N ARG A 253 5.01 -4.53 -8.00
CA ARG A 253 5.51 -3.65 -6.96
C ARG A 253 6.93 -3.22 -7.25
N GLY A 254 7.11 -1.91 -7.37
CA GLY A 254 8.39 -1.27 -7.59
C GLY A 254 8.78 -0.31 -6.47
N THR A 255 10.01 0.18 -6.60
CA THR A 255 10.57 1.19 -5.70
C THR A 255 11.17 2.31 -6.53
N PHE A 256 10.75 3.55 -6.30
CA PHE A 256 11.41 4.71 -6.89
C PHE A 256 12.41 5.33 -5.92
N THR A 257 13.43 5.94 -6.47
CA THR A 257 14.61 6.44 -5.76
C THR A 257 14.99 7.82 -6.28
N HIS A 258 16.02 8.43 -5.72
CA HIS A 258 16.64 9.64 -6.30
C HIS A 258 17.09 9.46 -7.77
N ASN A 259 17.33 8.22 -8.21
CA ASN A 259 17.79 7.94 -9.58
C ASN A 259 16.66 7.91 -10.62
N ASN A 260 15.40 7.87 -10.21
CA ASN A 260 14.20 7.88 -11.06
C ASN A 260 13.08 8.70 -10.41
N LEU A 261 13.36 9.97 -10.18
CA LEU A 261 12.37 10.91 -9.63
C LEU A 261 11.14 11.07 -10.53
N ASP A 262 11.29 10.81 -11.84
CA ASP A 262 10.24 10.74 -12.85
C ASP A 262 9.41 9.43 -12.77
N PHE A 263 9.20 8.91 -11.58
CA PHE A 263 8.58 7.62 -11.32
C PHE A 263 7.19 7.45 -11.96
N SER A 264 6.49 8.55 -12.28
CA SER A 264 5.23 8.49 -13.01
C SER A 264 5.39 7.81 -14.37
N GLU A 265 6.53 7.99 -15.05
CA GLU A 265 6.86 7.31 -16.30
C GLU A 265 7.03 5.79 -16.09
N ASP A 266 7.56 5.38 -14.93
CA ASP A 266 7.70 3.96 -14.58
C ASP A 266 6.34 3.31 -14.34
N VAL A 267 5.44 4.00 -13.64
CA VAL A 267 4.07 3.55 -13.42
C VAL A 267 3.30 3.44 -14.73
N LEU A 268 3.41 4.48 -15.58
CA LEU A 268 2.72 4.52 -16.89
C LEU A 268 3.28 3.46 -17.82
N HIS A 269 4.59 3.21 -17.80
CA HIS A 269 5.22 2.14 -18.55
C HIS A 269 4.65 0.76 -18.15
N LEU A 270 4.54 0.48 -16.86
CA LEU A 270 3.94 -0.78 -16.38
C LEU A 270 2.47 -0.91 -16.82
N ALA A 271 1.71 0.18 -16.78
CA ALA A 271 0.33 0.19 -17.28
C ALA A 271 0.25 -0.05 -18.79
N ASP A 272 1.18 0.52 -19.58
CA ASP A 272 1.26 0.33 -21.03
C ASP A 272 1.72 -1.10 -21.41
N GLU A 273 2.49 -1.75 -20.51
CA GLU A 273 2.83 -3.18 -20.63
C GLU A 273 1.66 -4.11 -20.28
N GLY A 274 0.51 -3.56 -19.86
CA GLY A 274 -0.74 -4.31 -19.64
C GLY A 274 -0.99 -4.72 -18.18
N PHE A 275 -0.29 -4.15 -17.21
CA PHE A 275 -0.60 -4.39 -15.80
C PHE A 275 -1.69 -3.45 -15.29
N GLU A 276 -2.72 -4.01 -14.67
CA GLU A 276 -3.83 -3.23 -14.09
C GLU A 276 -3.70 -3.01 -12.57
N GLN A 277 -2.77 -3.67 -11.90
CA GLN A 277 -2.56 -3.56 -10.45
C GLN A 277 -1.12 -3.14 -10.18
N ILE A 278 -0.90 -1.87 -9.87
CA ILE A 278 0.44 -1.27 -9.79
C ILE A 278 0.65 -0.58 -8.44
N SER A 279 1.80 -0.86 -7.81
CA SER A 279 2.28 -0.20 -6.60
C SER A 279 3.75 0.16 -6.79
N VAL A 280 4.10 1.45 -6.77
CA VAL A 280 5.49 1.92 -6.83
C VAL A 280 5.73 2.84 -5.65
N GLU A 281 6.59 2.41 -4.73
CA GLU A 281 6.79 3.02 -3.41
C GLU A 281 8.07 3.87 -3.37
N PRO A 282 8.13 4.95 -2.58
CA PRO A 282 9.37 5.65 -2.33
C PRO A 282 10.35 4.76 -1.56
N VAL A 283 11.62 4.84 -1.92
CA VAL A 283 12.67 4.15 -1.18
C VAL A 283 12.79 4.70 0.25
N VAL A 284 12.97 3.79 1.20
CA VAL A 284 13.39 4.13 2.57
C VAL A 284 14.88 3.82 2.68
N ALA A 285 15.71 4.84 2.80
CA ALA A 285 17.16 4.73 2.77
C ALA A 285 17.81 5.69 3.78
N GLN A 286 19.08 5.45 4.11
CA GLN A 286 19.85 6.42 4.89
C GLN A 286 20.13 7.66 4.03
N PRO A 287 20.13 8.88 4.61
CA PRO A 287 20.39 10.11 3.84
C PRO A 287 21.74 10.13 3.10
N THR A 288 22.67 9.27 3.51
CA THR A 288 24.00 9.10 2.91
C THR A 288 24.02 8.21 1.68
N ASP A 289 22.96 7.44 1.45
CA ASP A 289 22.87 6.54 0.30
C ASP A 289 22.66 7.34 -0.98
N SER A 290 23.37 6.98 -2.04
CA SER A 290 23.33 7.72 -3.33
C SER A 290 21.94 7.67 -4.01
N TYR A 291 21.12 6.72 -3.66
CA TYR A 291 19.76 6.53 -4.17
C TYR A 291 18.67 7.08 -3.23
N ALA A 292 19.04 7.61 -2.05
CA ALA A 292 18.09 8.16 -1.09
C ALA A 292 17.36 9.38 -1.65
N ILE A 293 16.06 9.43 -1.47
CA ILE A 293 15.25 10.62 -1.76
C ILE A 293 15.63 11.72 -0.77
N ARG A 294 15.81 12.94 -1.29
CA ARG A 294 16.24 14.11 -0.55
C ARG A 294 15.12 15.12 -0.43
N GLU A 295 15.27 16.07 0.47
CA GLU A 295 14.27 17.12 0.68
C GLU A 295 14.08 17.97 -0.58
N GLU A 296 15.16 18.26 -1.31
CA GLU A 296 15.12 18.97 -2.58
C GLU A 296 14.35 18.25 -3.71
N ASP A 297 14.17 16.92 -3.60
CA ASP A 297 13.43 16.13 -4.59
C ASP A 297 11.89 16.22 -4.40
N ILE A 298 11.44 16.60 -3.20
CA ILE A 298 10.02 16.55 -2.83
C ILE A 298 9.13 17.38 -3.77
N PRO A 299 9.48 18.63 -4.12
CA PRO A 299 8.64 19.41 -5.03
C PRO A 299 8.43 18.71 -6.39
N PHE A 300 9.49 18.13 -6.95
CA PHE A 300 9.41 17.41 -8.22
C PHE A 300 8.58 16.14 -8.08
N LEU A 301 8.72 15.39 -7.00
CA LEU A 301 7.89 14.21 -6.73
C LEU A 301 6.40 14.57 -6.60
N CYS A 302 6.05 15.69 -5.98
CA CYS A 302 4.68 16.16 -5.93
C CYS A 302 4.12 16.41 -7.35
N GLU A 303 4.90 17.03 -8.24
CA GLU A 303 4.51 17.21 -9.65
C GLU A 303 4.27 15.88 -10.35
N GLN A 304 5.10 14.85 -10.07
CA GLN A 304 4.92 13.51 -10.66
C GLN A 304 3.63 12.85 -10.21
N TYR A 305 3.24 12.99 -8.94
CA TYR A 305 1.94 12.53 -8.45
C TYR A 305 0.79 13.26 -9.16
N ASP A 306 0.91 14.56 -9.38
CA ASP A 306 -0.11 15.34 -10.09
C ASP A 306 -0.26 14.93 -11.56
N ILE A 307 0.87 14.68 -12.24
CA ILE A 307 0.90 14.15 -13.62
C ILE A 307 0.20 12.79 -13.65
N LEU A 308 0.58 11.89 -12.74
CA LEU A 308 0.02 10.54 -12.67
C LEU A 308 -1.47 10.55 -12.39
N ALA A 309 -1.94 11.40 -11.46
CA ALA A 309 -3.36 11.54 -11.15
C ALA A 309 -4.18 11.97 -12.38
N LYS A 310 -3.69 12.97 -13.13
CA LYS A 310 -4.34 13.45 -14.37
C LYS A 310 -4.41 12.37 -15.43
N GLU A 311 -3.31 11.64 -15.63
CA GLU A 311 -3.24 10.58 -16.65
C GLU A 311 -4.12 9.38 -16.27
N ILE A 312 -4.19 8.98 -14.99
CA ILE A 312 -5.08 7.92 -14.52
C ILE A 312 -6.55 8.29 -14.77
N ILE A 313 -6.95 9.52 -14.45
CA ILE A 313 -8.32 9.99 -14.72
C ILE A 313 -8.63 9.95 -16.21
N LYS A 314 -7.71 10.41 -17.05
CA LYS A 314 -7.84 10.42 -18.52
C LYS A 314 -7.98 9.00 -19.05
N ARG A 315 -7.10 8.07 -18.64
CA ARG A 315 -7.14 6.65 -19.04
C ARG A 315 -8.42 5.97 -18.56
N LYS A 316 -8.86 6.23 -17.33
CA LYS A 316 -10.11 5.69 -16.80
C LYS A 316 -11.32 6.13 -17.61
N LYS A 317 -11.40 7.41 -18.01
CA LYS A 317 -12.46 7.92 -18.89
C LYS A 317 -12.43 7.28 -20.29
N ALA A 318 -11.26 6.86 -20.77
CA ALA A 318 -11.08 6.19 -22.05
C ALA A 318 -11.27 4.65 -21.98
N GLY A 319 -11.67 4.09 -20.84
CA GLY A 319 -11.83 2.65 -20.65
C GLY A 319 -10.51 1.86 -20.58
N LYS A 320 -9.38 2.55 -20.34
CA LYS A 320 -8.01 2.00 -20.20
C LYS A 320 -7.45 2.24 -18.80
N GLY A 321 -8.32 2.23 -17.78
CA GLY A 321 -7.94 2.49 -16.40
C GLY A 321 -7.09 1.36 -15.83
N PHE A 322 -6.24 1.71 -14.87
CA PHE A 322 -5.50 0.79 -14.01
C PHE A 322 -5.59 1.29 -12.56
N ASN A 323 -5.28 0.42 -11.61
CA ASN A 323 -5.23 0.74 -10.19
C ASN A 323 -3.80 1.10 -9.80
N PHE A 324 -3.60 2.32 -9.33
CA PHE A 324 -2.38 2.71 -8.64
C PHE A 324 -2.63 2.74 -7.14
N PHE A 325 -1.89 1.91 -6.40
CA PHE A 325 -2.20 1.60 -5.01
C PHE A 325 -2.27 2.84 -4.10
N HIS A 326 -1.42 3.85 -4.32
CA HIS A 326 -1.45 5.10 -3.54
C HIS A 326 -2.74 5.91 -3.71
N PHE A 327 -3.48 5.71 -4.81
CA PHE A 327 -4.74 6.41 -5.08
C PHE A 327 -5.98 5.54 -4.77
N MET A 328 -5.78 4.33 -4.27
CA MET A 328 -6.88 3.45 -3.85
C MET A 328 -7.29 3.75 -2.41
N ILE A 329 -8.05 4.82 -2.23
CA ILE A 329 -8.60 5.24 -0.94
C ILE A 329 -10.09 4.92 -0.95
N ASP A 330 -10.57 4.16 0.04
CA ASP A 330 -12.00 3.97 0.27
C ASP A 330 -12.55 5.19 1.04
N ILE A 331 -13.03 6.17 0.29
CA ILE A 331 -13.64 7.37 0.86
C ILE A 331 -15.05 7.12 1.43
N ASN A 332 -15.68 5.97 1.15
CA ASN A 332 -16.99 5.61 1.69
C ASN A 332 -16.88 4.89 3.04
N GLY A 333 -15.73 4.31 3.34
CA GLY A 333 -15.49 3.56 4.57
C GLY A 333 -15.20 4.41 5.81
N GLY A 334 -15.10 5.72 5.65
CA GLY A 334 -14.69 6.64 6.70
C GLY A 334 -13.22 6.49 7.13
N PRO A 335 -12.78 7.17 8.20
CA PRO A 335 -11.40 7.13 8.65
C PRO A 335 -11.08 5.78 9.29
N CYS A 336 -9.85 5.30 9.10
CA CYS A 336 -9.38 4.09 9.74
C CYS A 336 -9.12 4.33 11.25
N VAL A 337 -10.04 3.88 12.09
CA VAL A 337 -9.95 4.01 13.55
C VAL A 337 -8.64 3.44 14.10
N ALA A 338 -8.19 2.27 13.60
CA ALA A 338 -6.95 1.65 14.05
C ALA A 338 -5.73 2.56 13.81
N LYS A 339 -5.66 3.29 12.69
CA LYS A 339 -4.58 4.25 12.40
C LYS A 339 -4.59 5.47 13.33
N ARG A 340 -5.77 5.88 13.80
CA ARG A 340 -5.92 6.99 14.73
C ARG A 340 -5.45 6.63 16.13
N LEU A 341 -5.61 5.39 16.54
CA LEU A 341 -5.39 4.90 17.88
C LEU A 341 -4.02 4.22 18.06
N SER A 342 -3.48 3.65 17.00
CA SER A 342 -2.18 2.99 16.99
C SER A 342 -1.60 2.98 15.58
N GLY A 343 -0.33 2.66 15.41
CA GLY A 343 0.27 2.47 14.08
C GLY A 343 -0.43 1.35 13.29
N CYS A 344 -0.43 1.46 11.97
CA CYS A 344 -1.01 0.44 11.07
C CYS A 344 -0.36 -0.92 11.32
N GLY A 345 -1.18 -1.93 11.63
CA GLY A 345 -0.71 -3.29 11.92
C GLY A 345 -0.01 -3.47 13.28
N SER A 346 0.16 -2.42 14.07
CA SER A 346 0.80 -2.50 15.39
C SER A 346 0.09 -3.50 16.30
N GLY A 347 0.82 -4.51 16.77
CA GLY A 347 0.29 -5.60 17.61
C GLY A 347 -0.67 -6.57 16.91
N LEU A 348 -0.84 -6.48 15.57
CA LEU A 348 -1.70 -7.36 14.78
C LEU A 348 -0.94 -8.23 13.80
N SER A 349 0.28 -7.83 13.44
CA SER A 349 1.13 -8.50 12.47
C SER A 349 2.53 -8.65 13.03
N LEU A 350 3.13 -9.82 12.83
CA LEU A 350 4.54 -10.07 13.05
C LEU A 350 5.19 -10.17 11.67
N ILE A 351 6.17 -9.30 11.41
CA ILE A 351 6.85 -9.25 10.11
C ILE A 351 7.74 -10.45 9.94
N HIS A 352 8.34 -10.95 11.02
CA HIS A 352 8.95 -12.26 11.07
C HIS A 352 9.35 -12.71 12.47
N ILE A 353 9.53 -14.02 12.59
CA ILE A 353 9.95 -14.64 13.84
C ILE A 353 11.43 -14.46 14.09
N SER A 354 12.22 -14.11 13.07
CA SER A 354 13.67 -14.04 13.14
C SER A 354 14.28 -12.66 12.95
N GLU A 355 13.49 -11.60 12.75
CA GLU A 355 14.04 -10.26 12.57
C GLU A 355 13.94 -9.44 13.85
N PRO A 356 15.10 -9.04 14.43
CA PRO A 356 15.08 -8.32 15.68
C PRO A 356 14.74 -6.84 15.57
N THR A 357 14.70 -6.25 14.38
CA THR A 357 14.54 -4.78 14.31
C THR A 357 14.05 -4.27 12.96
N ARG A 358 12.79 -3.80 12.89
CA ARG A 358 12.47 -2.58 12.16
C ARG A 358 12.26 -1.47 13.20
N HIS A 359 13.24 -0.61 13.33
CA HIS A 359 13.09 0.68 13.98
C HIS A 359 12.60 1.72 13.01
#